data_53ce7f722708c96cc0f99e688114b02b
#
_entry.id   53ce7f722708c96cc0f99e688114b02b
#
_cell.length_a   1.000
_cell.length_b   1.000
_cell.length_c   1.000
_cell.angle_alpha   90.00
_cell.angle_beta   90.00
_cell.angle_gamma   90.00
#
_symmetry.space_group_name_H-M   'P 1'
#
loop_
_entity.id
_entity.type
_entity.pdbx_description
1 polymer ?
#
loop_
_entity_poly.entity_id
_entity_poly.type
_entity_poly.pdbx_seq_one_letter_code
_entity_poly.pdbx_strand_id
1 'polypeptide(L)'
;RAVPFEFSRSTWTKDLYMTQAHKLENQRASSLDNFNARIFQIEKHKKEFDGLIMRILGDDFQWTVEQRDSGNYYIKYTKNDVVHSSEGVGDGIWSIFTICAALFDAEPQTTIVIDEPELSVHPSLQKRLMTLFIEYAQTRQIVICTHSPYFINWAAIINGAQLVRIVKEGTDSKCYCLSNHCRSLFEGIAKDLNNPHTLGLEVNEVFFLEDRIILVEGQEDVVIFKKIEKELDLSINGDFFGWGVGGAPKMRAFLALFRDMGYRHVVSILDGDKVDVFEELKREYSETDYKFFVLPTDDIRDKKERTIQSKSGITSEKGNLKSEYREPIRALFNDINDALK
;
A
#
# COMPACT_ATOMS: atom_id res chain seq x y z
N ARG A 1 2.87 20.17 -12.16
CA ARG A 1 4.19 19.68 -11.71
C ARG A 1 4.09 19.54 -10.21
N ALA A 2 4.17 18.31 -9.67
CA ALA A 2 4.40 18.11 -8.25
C ALA A 2 5.74 18.81 -7.92
N VAL A 3 5.71 19.70 -6.95
CA VAL A 3 6.94 20.31 -6.44
C VAL A 3 7.55 19.31 -5.49
N PRO A 4 8.80 18.87 -5.67
CA PRO A 4 9.46 18.01 -4.72
C PRO A 4 9.47 18.68 -3.35
N PHE A 5 9.26 17.87 -2.33
CA PHE A 5 9.25 18.31 -0.94
C PHE A 5 10.67 18.65 -0.48
N GLU A 6 11.24 19.76 -0.98
CA GLU A 6 12.50 20.29 -0.47
C GLU A 6 12.23 21.14 0.78
N PHE A 7 12.47 20.54 1.93
CA PHE A 7 12.47 21.28 3.18
C PHE A 7 13.77 22.05 3.35
N SER A 8 13.67 23.35 3.29
CA SER A 8 14.73 24.17 3.84
C SER A 8 14.69 24.10 5.36
N ARG A 9 15.63 23.38 5.95
CA ARG A 9 15.92 23.38 7.40
C ARG A 9 16.59 24.69 7.86
N SER A 10 16.69 25.67 6.95
CA SER A 10 17.35 26.92 7.23
C SER A 10 16.57 27.72 8.29
N THR A 11 17.31 28.41 9.11
CA THR A 11 16.81 29.46 9.99
C THR A 11 16.29 30.64 9.16
N TRP A 12 15.28 31.33 9.62
CA TRP A 12 14.69 32.48 8.93
C TRP A 12 14.68 33.73 9.79
N THR A 13 14.64 34.89 9.16
CA THR A 13 14.61 36.18 9.85
C THR A 13 13.16 36.66 10.07
N LYS A 14 12.96 37.55 11.05
CA LYS A 14 11.67 38.17 11.32
C LYS A 14 11.08 38.90 10.12
N ASP A 15 11.93 39.60 9.36
CA ASP A 15 11.50 40.36 8.18
C ASP A 15 11.03 39.44 7.05
N LEU A 16 11.70 38.31 6.85
CA LEU A 16 11.27 37.29 5.90
C LEU A 16 9.91 36.68 6.31
N TYR A 17 9.73 36.44 7.61
CA TYR A 17 8.46 35.97 8.16
C TYR A 17 7.33 36.96 7.91
N MET A 18 7.51 38.23 8.28
CA MET A 18 6.48 39.27 8.13
C MET A 18 6.09 39.47 6.66
N THR A 19 7.06 39.46 5.77
CA THR A 19 6.83 39.58 4.32
C THR A 19 6.03 38.39 3.76
N GLN A 20 6.33 37.20 4.23
CA GLN A 20 5.63 35.98 3.82
C GLN A 20 4.23 35.89 4.44
N ALA A 21 4.05 36.29 5.73
CA ALA A 21 2.77 36.32 6.39
C ALA A 21 1.78 37.24 5.68
N HIS A 22 2.20 38.45 5.29
CA HIS A 22 1.37 39.36 4.51
C HIS A 22 1.00 38.83 3.12
N LYS A 23 1.89 38.06 2.48
CA LYS A 23 1.57 37.40 1.21
C LYS A 23 0.55 36.27 1.39
N LEU A 24 0.57 35.56 2.52
CA LEU A 24 -0.37 34.47 2.83
C LEU A 24 -1.78 34.97 3.13
N GLU A 25 -1.92 36.16 3.77
CA GLU A 25 -3.23 36.77 3.98
C GLU A 25 -3.93 37.12 2.66
N ASN A 26 -3.16 37.36 1.59
CA ASN A 26 -3.67 37.74 0.27
C ASN A 26 -3.65 36.60 -0.78
N GLN A 27 -2.93 35.54 -0.51
CA GLN A 27 -2.85 34.38 -1.39
C GLN A 27 -2.99 33.11 -0.54
N ARG A 28 -4.11 32.43 -0.62
CA ARG A 28 -4.25 31.03 -0.17
C ARG A 28 -3.33 30.18 -1.06
N ALA A 29 -2.04 30.34 -0.87
CA ALA A 29 -1.03 29.72 -1.69
C ALA A 29 -0.83 28.28 -1.22
N SER A 30 -1.02 27.42 -2.13
CA SER A 30 -0.90 25.98 -2.12
C SER A 30 0.53 25.45 -1.97
N SER A 31 1.52 26.20 -1.51
CA SER A 31 2.88 25.70 -1.41
C SER A 31 3.37 25.65 0.02
N LEU A 32 3.97 24.51 0.37
CA LEU A 32 4.71 24.30 1.61
C LEU A 32 5.95 25.19 1.74
N ASP A 33 6.31 25.92 0.68
CA ASP A 33 7.38 26.91 0.66
C ASP A 33 7.25 27.98 1.74
N ASN A 34 6.06 28.11 2.35
CA ASN A 34 5.77 29.06 3.41
C ASN A 34 5.59 28.41 4.79
N PHE A 35 6.11 27.18 5.00
CA PHE A 35 5.98 26.50 6.27
C PHE A 35 6.43 27.36 7.46
N ASN A 36 7.56 28.06 7.32
CA ASN A 36 8.10 28.93 8.36
C ASN A 36 7.16 30.08 8.76
N ALA A 37 6.39 30.61 7.81
CA ALA A 37 5.37 31.61 8.11
C ALA A 37 4.13 31.00 8.79
N ARG A 38 3.74 29.80 8.37
CA ARG A 38 2.60 29.08 8.95
C ARG A 38 2.84 28.70 10.40
N ILE A 39 4.06 28.33 10.76
CA ILE A 39 4.37 27.89 12.12
C ILE A 39 4.04 28.93 13.18
N PHE A 40 4.22 30.22 12.89
CA PHE A 40 3.83 31.31 13.81
C PHE A 40 2.31 31.47 13.93
N GLN A 41 1.57 31.18 12.86
CA GLN A 41 0.10 31.16 12.93
C GLN A 41 -0.38 29.95 13.74
N ILE A 42 0.23 28.80 13.51
CA ILE A 42 -0.06 27.57 14.26
C ILE A 42 0.28 27.75 15.74
N GLU A 43 1.35 28.46 16.09
CA GLU A 43 1.73 28.72 17.47
C GLU A 43 0.65 29.50 18.24
N LYS A 44 -0.14 30.33 17.59
CA LYS A 44 -1.30 31.03 18.22
C LYS A 44 -2.40 30.05 18.60
N HIS A 45 -2.49 28.90 17.93
CA HIS A 45 -3.44 27.81 18.17
C HIS A 45 -2.73 26.55 18.66
N LYS A 46 -1.62 26.73 19.37
CA LYS A 46 -0.69 25.67 19.75
C LYS A 46 -1.37 24.47 20.38
N LYS A 47 -2.31 24.70 21.33
CA LYS A 47 -2.97 23.60 22.03
C LYS A 47 -3.73 22.64 21.11
N GLU A 48 -4.41 23.17 20.10
CA GLU A 48 -5.17 22.39 19.13
C GLU A 48 -4.22 21.63 18.20
N PHE A 49 -3.18 22.30 17.74
CA PHE A 49 -2.15 21.67 16.90
C PHE A 49 -1.34 20.62 17.65
N ASP A 50 -1.00 20.86 18.93
CA ASP A 50 -0.32 19.87 19.78
C ASP A 50 -1.15 18.59 19.88
N GLY A 51 -2.47 18.72 20.04
CA GLY A 51 -3.38 17.56 20.04
C GLY A 51 -3.29 16.73 18.76
N LEU A 52 -3.05 17.37 17.61
CA LEU A 52 -2.86 16.70 16.34
C LEU A 52 -1.49 15.99 16.26
N ILE A 53 -0.43 16.68 16.62
CA ILE A 53 0.94 16.15 16.58
C ILE A 53 1.11 14.99 17.56
N MET A 54 0.58 15.10 18.77
CA MET A 54 0.67 14.05 19.78
C MET A 54 0.01 12.74 19.35
N ARG A 55 -1.04 12.80 18.57
CA ARG A 55 -1.67 11.59 17.98
C ARG A 55 -0.72 10.79 17.09
N ILE A 56 0.25 11.46 16.47
CA ILE A 56 1.23 10.83 15.59
C ILE A 56 2.52 10.51 16.33
N LEU A 57 3.12 11.50 17.01
CA LEU A 57 4.46 11.41 17.59
C LEU A 57 4.47 10.91 19.05
N GLY A 58 3.33 10.97 19.76
CA GLY A 58 3.18 10.60 21.16
C GLY A 58 3.12 11.82 22.08
N ASP A 59 2.64 11.59 23.30
CA ASP A 59 2.34 12.65 24.28
C ASP A 59 3.60 13.29 24.88
N ASP A 60 4.75 12.64 24.74
CA ASP A 60 6.06 13.10 25.19
C ASP A 60 6.72 14.10 24.23
N PHE A 61 6.09 14.37 23.08
CA PHE A 61 6.60 15.29 22.08
C PHE A 61 6.15 16.73 22.34
N GLN A 62 7.10 17.63 22.53
CA GLN A 62 6.87 19.06 22.71
C GLN A 62 7.69 19.87 21.71
N TRP A 63 7.20 21.04 21.35
CA TRP A 63 7.89 21.96 20.47
C TRP A 63 7.64 23.42 20.82
N THR A 64 8.60 24.28 20.50
CA THR A 64 8.52 25.74 20.64
C THR A 64 9.23 26.41 19.47
N VAL A 65 8.84 27.64 19.15
CA VAL A 65 9.60 28.48 18.23
C VAL A 65 10.51 29.37 19.06
N GLU A 66 11.81 29.31 18.80
CA GLU A 66 12.82 30.10 19.52
C GLU A 66 13.67 30.94 18.55
N GLN A 67 14.27 32.01 19.07
CA GLN A 67 15.14 32.90 18.32
C GLN A 67 16.58 32.75 18.79
N ARG A 68 17.52 32.63 17.87
CA ARG A 68 18.96 32.67 18.14
C ARG A 68 19.46 34.11 18.33
N ASP A 69 20.61 34.26 18.94
CA ASP A 69 21.30 35.55 19.08
C ASP A 69 21.53 36.24 17.74
N SER A 70 21.67 35.48 16.66
CA SER A 70 21.73 35.96 15.29
C SER A 70 20.44 36.58 14.74
N GLY A 71 19.33 36.51 15.51
CA GLY A 71 18.03 37.01 15.10
C GLY A 71 17.20 35.98 14.29
N ASN A 72 17.76 34.83 13.97
CA ASN A 72 17.08 33.78 13.22
C ASN A 72 16.19 32.91 14.11
N TYR A 73 15.02 32.54 13.61
CA TYR A 73 14.11 31.63 14.31
C TYR A 73 14.36 30.18 13.94
N TYR A 74 14.06 29.29 14.88
CA TYR A 74 14.13 27.85 14.68
C TYR A 74 13.08 27.14 15.55
N ILE A 75 12.73 25.90 15.19
CA ILE A 75 11.88 25.06 16.03
C ILE A 75 12.77 24.23 16.94
N LYS A 76 12.48 24.29 18.23
CA LYS A 76 13.06 23.43 19.25
C LYS A 76 12.08 22.32 19.58
N TYR A 77 12.57 21.11 19.61
CA TYR A 77 11.79 19.93 20.00
C TYR A 77 12.33 19.33 21.28
N THR A 78 11.43 18.85 22.09
CA THR A 78 11.76 18.09 23.29
C THR A 78 11.02 16.76 23.24
N LYS A 79 11.75 15.68 23.42
CA LYS A 79 11.20 14.33 23.53
C LYS A 79 12.00 13.56 24.55
N ASN A 80 11.33 12.92 25.54
CA ASN A 80 11.98 12.21 26.66
C ASN A 80 13.05 13.09 27.36
N ASP A 81 12.75 14.34 27.63
CA ASP A 81 13.64 15.34 28.24
C ASP A 81 14.91 15.66 27.44
N VAL A 82 15.02 15.14 26.20
CA VAL A 82 16.12 15.48 25.30
C VAL A 82 15.68 16.59 24.35
N VAL A 83 16.48 17.64 24.30
CA VAL A 83 16.21 18.84 23.48
C VAL A 83 16.96 18.75 22.17
N HIS A 84 16.27 18.99 21.07
CA HIS A 84 16.82 19.05 19.72
C HIS A 84 16.42 20.33 19.03
N SER A 85 17.32 20.92 18.24
CA SER A 85 16.98 21.98 17.29
C SER A 85 16.44 21.37 15.99
N SER A 86 15.76 22.18 15.19
CA SER A 86 15.27 21.77 13.85
C SER A 86 16.37 21.22 12.92
N GLU A 87 17.63 21.60 13.15
CA GLU A 87 18.77 21.10 12.38
C GLU A 87 19.20 19.67 12.80
N GLY A 88 18.92 19.28 14.06
CA GLY A 88 19.25 17.98 14.62
C GLY A 88 18.11 16.96 14.60
N VAL A 89 16.94 17.34 14.12
CA VAL A 89 15.77 16.45 14.03
C VAL A 89 15.79 15.65 12.74
N GLY A 90 15.42 14.37 12.83
CA GLY A 90 15.30 13.51 11.66
C GLY A 90 14.23 13.99 10.68
N ASP A 91 14.46 13.78 9.38
CA ASP A 91 13.56 14.20 8.29
C ASP A 91 12.13 13.74 8.48
N GLY A 92 11.92 12.56 9.05
CA GLY A 92 10.60 11.99 9.29
C GLY A 92 9.74 12.80 10.26
N ILE A 93 10.32 13.35 11.34
CA ILE A 93 9.59 14.22 12.26
C ILE A 93 9.22 15.53 11.57
N TRP A 94 10.12 16.05 10.76
CA TRP A 94 9.90 17.25 9.99
C TRP A 94 8.78 17.08 8.94
N SER A 95 8.77 15.95 8.24
CA SER A 95 7.71 15.58 7.28
C SER A 95 6.35 15.52 7.97
N ILE A 96 6.26 14.82 9.11
CA ILE A 96 5.02 14.73 9.90
C ILE A 96 4.54 16.10 10.33
N PHE A 97 5.45 16.94 10.87
CA PHE A 97 5.10 18.26 11.35
C PHE A 97 4.49 19.13 10.24
N THR A 98 5.07 19.07 9.05
CA THR A 98 4.59 19.81 7.87
C THR A 98 3.27 19.29 7.34
N ILE A 99 3.11 17.97 7.26
CA ILE A 99 1.83 17.35 6.85
C ILE A 99 0.74 17.75 7.83
N CYS A 100 0.99 17.65 9.15
CA CYS A 100 0.04 18.07 10.17
C CYS A 100 -0.30 19.57 10.07
N ALA A 101 0.69 20.41 9.78
CA ALA A 101 0.47 21.85 9.59
C ALA A 101 -0.43 22.13 8.37
N ALA A 102 -0.20 21.41 7.26
CA ALA A 102 -1.04 21.54 6.08
C ALA A 102 -2.48 21.09 6.32
N LEU A 103 -2.67 19.99 7.04
CA LEU A 103 -4.01 19.49 7.42
C LEU A 103 -4.73 20.47 8.37
N PHE A 104 -4.00 20.99 9.36
CA PHE A 104 -4.54 21.91 10.36
C PHE A 104 -5.01 23.22 9.75
N ASP A 105 -4.22 23.77 8.83
CA ASP A 105 -4.47 25.06 8.19
C ASP A 105 -5.50 24.99 7.04
N ALA A 106 -5.81 23.78 6.58
CA ALA A 106 -6.75 23.58 5.48
C ALA A 106 -8.20 23.78 5.91
N GLU A 107 -8.94 24.61 5.18
CA GLU A 107 -10.37 24.77 5.39
C GLU A 107 -11.19 23.57 4.88
N PRO A 108 -12.42 23.33 5.39
CA PRO A 108 -13.34 22.38 4.79
C PRO A 108 -13.56 22.65 3.29
N GLN A 109 -13.83 21.57 2.53
CA GLN A 109 -14.06 21.62 1.07
C GLN A 109 -12.83 22.03 0.24
N THR A 110 -11.61 22.01 0.81
CA THR A 110 -10.37 22.19 0.07
C THR A 110 -9.79 20.86 -0.37
N THR A 111 -8.90 20.92 -1.37
CA THR A 111 -8.11 19.78 -1.83
C THR A 111 -6.69 19.88 -1.29
N ILE A 112 -6.22 18.83 -0.64
CA ILE A 112 -4.84 18.69 -0.17
C ILE A 112 -4.18 17.59 -0.99
N VAL A 113 -3.07 17.92 -1.64
CA VAL A 113 -2.27 16.96 -2.43
C VAL A 113 -0.96 16.74 -1.69
N ILE A 114 -0.65 15.49 -1.39
CA ILE A 114 0.55 15.07 -0.67
C ILE A 114 1.30 14.07 -1.54
N ASP A 115 2.54 14.40 -1.85
CA ASP A 115 3.43 13.56 -2.64
C ASP A 115 4.45 12.90 -1.71
N GLU A 116 4.53 11.57 -1.78
CA GLU A 116 5.42 10.71 -0.98
C GLU A 116 5.40 11.01 0.54
N PRO A 117 4.24 10.94 1.23
CA PRO A 117 4.15 11.19 2.67
C PRO A 117 4.96 10.21 3.53
N GLU A 118 5.43 9.11 2.94
CA GLU A 118 6.29 8.10 3.56
C GLU A 118 7.76 8.53 3.70
N LEU A 119 8.23 9.55 2.98
CA LEU A 119 9.63 9.92 2.97
C LEU A 119 10.20 10.11 4.37
N SER A 120 11.18 9.27 4.72
CA SER A 120 11.84 9.21 6.03
C SER A 120 10.92 8.94 7.22
N VAL A 121 9.64 8.60 7.00
CA VAL A 121 8.66 8.34 8.05
C VAL A 121 8.62 6.85 8.39
N HIS A 122 8.79 6.51 9.67
CA HIS A 122 8.73 5.13 10.13
C HIS A 122 7.34 4.51 9.85
N PRO A 123 7.23 3.23 9.45
CA PRO A 123 5.96 2.57 9.11
C PRO A 123 4.84 2.71 10.14
N SER A 124 5.16 2.67 11.43
CA SER A 124 4.16 2.86 12.49
C SER A 124 3.54 4.26 12.48
N LEU A 125 4.31 5.28 12.09
CA LEU A 125 3.85 6.66 11.98
C LEU A 125 3.05 6.87 10.69
N GLN A 126 3.41 6.18 9.60
CA GLN A 126 2.63 6.19 8.36
C GLN A 126 1.20 5.67 8.60
N LYS A 127 1.04 4.60 9.38
CA LYS A 127 -0.28 4.08 9.78
C LYS A 127 -1.10 5.10 10.56
N ARG A 128 -0.47 5.85 11.48
CA ARG A 128 -1.13 6.91 12.24
C ARG A 128 -1.52 8.09 11.34
N LEU A 129 -0.64 8.48 10.41
CA LEU A 129 -0.94 9.48 9.39
C LEU A 129 -2.12 9.07 8.51
N MET A 130 -2.18 7.81 8.09
CA MET A 130 -3.31 7.31 7.29
C MET A 130 -4.64 7.43 8.04
N THR A 131 -4.66 7.12 9.33
CA THR A 131 -5.85 7.33 10.18
C THR A 131 -6.27 8.79 10.17
N LEU A 132 -5.33 9.71 10.29
CA LEU A 132 -5.57 11.14 10.25
C LEU A 132 -6.10 11.59 8.88
N PHE A 133 -5.53 11.10 7.78
CA PHE A 133 -6.02 11.41 6.43
C PHE A 133 -7.46 10.98 6.23
N ILE A 134 -7.86 9.80 6.71
CA ILE A 134 -9.24 9.31 6.62
C ILE A 134 -10.20 10.24 7.40
N GLU A 135 -9.80 10.72 8.56
CA GLU A 135 -10.59 11.64 9.36
C GLU A 135 -10.78 12.99 8.64
N TYR A 136 -9.71 13.57 8.14
CA TYR A 136 -9.76 14.84 7.42
C TYR A 136 -10.48 14.73 6.07
N ALA A 137 -10.46 13.55 5.46
CA ALA A 137 -11.18 13.27 4.21
C ALA A 137 -12.71 13.33 4.34
N GLN A 138 -13.26 13.34 5.57
CA GLN A 138 -14.69 13.52 5.78
C GLN A 138 -15.20 14.91 5.35
N THR A 139 -14.33 15.89 5.33
CA THR A 139 -14.69 17.31 5.03
C THR A 139 -13.81 17.93 3.94
N ARG A 140 -12.78 17.23 3.48
CA ARG A 140 -11.79 17.71 2.50
C ARG A 140 -11.51 16.62 1.47
N GLN A 141 -10.98 17.01 0.34
CA GLN A 141 -10.42 16.04 -0.60
C GLN A 141 -8.92 15.87 -0.30
N ILE A 142 -8.50 14.63 0.01
CA ILE A 142 -7.09 14.31 0.21
C ILE A 142 -6.64 13.41 -0.94
N VAL A 143 -5.60 13.86 -1.65
CA VAL A 143 -4.96 13.11 -2.72
C VAL A 143 -3.54 12.77 -2.29
N ILE A 144 -3.20 11.48 -2.30
CA ILE A 144 -1.90 10.98 -1.87
C ILE A 144 -1.25 10.27 -3.05
N CYS A 145 -0.04 10.68 -3.43
CA CYS A 145 0.83 9.93 -4.31
C CYS A 145 1.85 9.19 -3.43
N THR A 146 1.91 7.88 -3.51
CA THR A 146 2.72 7.09 -2.57
C THR A 146 3.29 5.82 -3.19
N HIS A 147 4.44 5.39 -2.70
CA HIS A 147 5.04 4.08 -2.92
C HIS A 147 4.96 3.17 -1.68
N SER A 148 4.18 3.57 -0.67
CA SER A 148 4.06 2.82 0.57
C SER A 148 2.74 2.08 0.71
N PRO A 149 2.76 0.76 0.98
CA PRO A 149 1.56 -0.04 1.21
C PRO A 149 0.77 0.40 2.46
N TYR A 150 1.39 1.16 3.36
CA TYR A 150 0.74 1.65 4.58
C TYR A 150 -0.29 2.77 4.34
N PHE A 151 -0.25 3.42 3.16
CA PHE A 151 -1.25 4.42 2.74
C PHE A 151 -2.39 3.84 1.89
N ILE A 152 -2.46 2.51 1.76
CA ILE A 152 -3.61 1.84 1.15
C ILE A 152 -4.53 1.33 2.27
N ASN A 153 -5.77 1.81 2.28
CA ASN A 153 -6.76 1.42 3.28
C ASN A 153 -8.01 0.86 2.62
N TRP A 154 -8.21 -0.46 2.70
CA TRP A 154 -9.32 -1.16 2.07
C TRP A 154 -10.68 -0.70 2.60
N ALA A 155 -10.80 -0.40 3.89
CA ALA A 155 -12.04 0.12 4.44
C ALA A 155 -12.41 1.47 3.82
N ALA A 156 -11.44 2.37 3.62
CA ALA A 156 -11.67 3.63 2.94
C ALA A 156 -12.03 3.42 1.46
N ILE A 157 -11.36 2.50 0.76
CA ILE A 157 -11.61 2.16 -0.65
C ILE A 157 -13.04 1.65 -0.84
N ILE A 158 -13.50 0.75 0.02
CA ILE A 158 -14.87 0.22 -0.01
C ILE A 158 -15.88 1.34 0.28
N ASN A 159 -15.56 2.25 1.18
CA ASN A 159 -16.40 3.40 1.52
C ASN A 159 -16.26 4.60 0.54
N GLY A 160 -15.69 4.38 -0.65
CA GLY A 160 -15.73 5.35 -1.74
C GLY A 160 -14.40 6.07 -2.05
N ALA A 161 -13.32 5.81 -1.31
CA ALA A 161 -12.02 6.31 -1.70
C ALA A 161 -11.58 5.71 -3.03
N GLN A 162 -10.93 6.51 -3.88
CA GLN A 162 -10.41 6.05 -5.16
C GLN A 162 -8.98 5.55 -5.01
N LEU A 163 -8.71 4.38 -5.57
CA LEU A 163 -7.36 3.89 -5.79
C LEU A 163 -7.03 4.01 -7.28
N VAL A 164 -5.90 4.63 -7.59
CA VAL A 164 -5.44 4.87 -8.95
C VAL A 164 -4.02 4.36 -9.09
N ARG A 165 -3.77 3.51 -10.06
CA ARG A 165 -2.43 3.11 -10.48
C ARG A 165 -2.06 3.84 -11.77
N ILE A 166 -0.88 4.45 -11.80
CA ILE A 166 -0.34 5.14 -12.98
C ILE A 166 0.78 4.29 -13.54
N VAL A 167 0.65 3.90 -14.80
CA VAL A 167 1.63 3.07 -15.51
C VAL A 167 2.15 3.82 -16.72
N LYS A 168 3.46 3.78 -16.92
CA LYS A 168 4.08 4.35 -18.12
C LYS A 168 4.02 3.31 -19.26
N GLU A 169 3.38 3.68 -20.36
CA GLU A 169 3.31 2.87 -21.58
C GLU A 169 3.98 3.64 -22.74
N GLY A 170 5.22 3.28 -23.05
CA GLY A 170 6.00 4.00 -24.06
C GLY A 170 6.27 5.46 -23.62
N THR A 171 5.72 6.42 -24.36
CA THR A 171 5.81 7.87 -24.07
C THR A 171 4.67 8.37 -23.19
N ASP A 172 3.58 7.62 -23.08
CA ASP A 172 2.36 8.03 -22.43
C ASP A 172 2.23 7.43 -21.02
N SER A 173 1.36 8.01 -20.21
CA SER A 173 0.99 7.49 -18.90
C SER A 173 -0.49 7.13 -18.90
N LYS A 174 -0.81 5.93 -18.46
CA LYS A 174 -2.19 5.48 -18.27
C LYS A 174 -2.57 5.41 -16.81
N CYS A 175 -3.80 5.83 -16.51
CA CYS A 175 -4.40 5.74 -15.18
C CYS A 175 -5.40 4.59 -15.15
N TYR A 176 -5.23 3.69 -14.19
CA TYR A 176 -6.11 2.56 -13.92
C TYR A 176 -6.81 2.77 -12.58
N CYS A 177 -8.14 2.61 -12.56
CA CYS A 177 -8.97 2.85 -11.39
C CYS A 177 -9.84 1.62 -11.10
N LEU A 178 -10.13 1.38 -9.81
CA LEU A 178 -11.06 0.32 -9.44
C LEU A 178 -12.47 0.60 -9.94
N SER A 179 -13.05 -0.37 -10.63
CA SER A 179 -14.44 -0.36 -11.02
C SER A 179 -15.39 -0.59 -9.83
N ASN A 180 -16.64 -0.17 -9.97
CA ASN A 180 -17.68 -0.46 -8.97
C ASN A 180 -17.91 -1.97 -8.82
N HIS A 181 -17.76 -2.74 -9.90
CA HIS A 181 -17.84 -4.20 -9.86
C HIS A 181 -16.74 -4.79 -8.98
N CYS A 182 -15.48 -4.40 -9.18
CA CYS A 182 -14.37 -4.84 -8.35
C CYS A 182 -14.60 -4.49 -6.88
N ARG A 183 -15.03 -3.27 -6.57
CA ARG A 183 -15.35 -2.85 -5.20
C ARG A 183 -16.39 -3.75 -4.54
N SER A 184 -17.48 -4.07 -5.25
CA SER A 184 -18.55 -4.92 -4.71
C SER A 184 -18.09 -6.35 -4.39
N LEU A 185 -17.17 -6.91 -5.17
CA LEU A 185 -16.54 -8.20 -4.87
C LEU A 185 -15.73 -8.14 -3.56
N PHE A 186 -15.03 -7.02 -3.33
CA PHE A 186 -14.24 -6.84 -2.10
C PHE A 186 -15.09 -6.50 -0.86
N GLU A 187 -16.29 -5.95 -1.00
CA GLU A 187 -17.21 -5.75 0.14
C GLU A 187 -17.50 -7.05 0.89
N GLY A 188 -17.66 -8.16 0.16
CA GLY A 188 -17.87 -9.49 0.75
C GLY A 188 -16.63 -9.99 1.50
N ILE A 189 -15.45 -9.73 0.97
CA ILE A 189 -14.17 -10.11 1.56
C ILE A 189 -13.83 -9.23 2.76
N ALA A 190 -14.14 -7.95 2.69
CA ALA A 190 -13.83 -6.96 3.71
C ALA A 190 -14.65 -7.12 5.00
N LYS A 191 -15.78 -7.81 4.97
CA LYS A 191 -16.51 -8.18 6.20
C LYS A 191 -15.65 -9.05 7.11
N ASP A 192 -14.67 -9.73 6.56
CA ASP A 192 -13.69 -10.57 7.25
C ASP A 192 -12.30 -9.93 7.38
N LEU A 193 -12.19 -8.59 7.36
CA LEU A 193 -10.91 -7.87 7.51
C LEU A 193 -10.12 -8.27 8.77
N ASN A 194 -10.80 -8.84 9.76
CA ASN A 194 -10.16 -9.39 10.95
C ASN A 194 -9.63 -10.83 10.75
N ASN A 195 -9.88 -11.44 9.59
CA ASN A 195 -9.32 -12.74 9.28
C ASN A 195 -7.90 -12.56 8.69
N PRO A 196 -6.83 -12.90 9.43
CA PRO A 196 -5.46 -12.72 8.99
C PRO A 196 -5.10 -13.52 7.73
N HIS A 197 -5.91 -14.51 7.38
CA HIS A 197 -5.71 -15.30 6.17
C HIS A 197 -6.34 -14.69 4.91
N THR A 198 -7.10 -13.61 5.03
CA THR A 198 -7.88 -13.09 3.90
C THR A 198 -7.33 -11.79 3.33
N LEU A 199 -6.86 -10.88 4.17
CA LEU A 199 -6.35 -9.57 3.77
C LEU A 199 -5.23 -9.14 4.74
N GLY A 200 -4.07 -9.79 4.65
CA GLY A 200 -2.87 -9.35 5.37
C GLY A 200 -2.30 -8.07 4.77
N LEU A 201 -1.27 -7.52 5.39
CA LEU A 201 -0.47 -6.38 4.88
C LEU A 201 0.00 -6.62 3.43
N GLU A 202 0.18 -7.87 3.07
CA GLU A 202 0.63 -8.34 1.76
C GLU A 202 -0.33 -8.02 0.61
N VAL A 203 -1.64 -7.86 0.89
CA VAL A 203 -2.59 -7.43 -0.15
C VAL A 203 -2.32 -6.01 -0.62
N ASN A 204 -1.81 -5.15 0.24
CA ASN A 204 -1.44 -3.79 -0.13
C ASN A 204 -0.14 -3.76 -0.96
N GLU A 205 0.74 -4.73 -0.77
CA GLU A 205 1.99 -4.85 -1.52
C GLU A 205 1.74 -5.15 -2.99
N VAL A 206 0.60 -5.73 -3.33
CA VAL A 206 0.21 -6.05 -4.70
C VAL A 206 0.30 -4.86 -5.66
N PHE A 207 0.05 -3.66 -5.16
CA PHE A 207 0.08 -2.45 -5.99
C PHE A 207 1.51 -1.97 -6.30
N PHE A 208 2.50 -2.60 -5.68
CA PHE A 208 3.92 -2.29 -5.82
C PHE A 208 4.72 -3.46 -6.42
N LEU A 209 4.04 -4.58 -6.74
CA LEU A 209 4.65 -5.71 -7.42
C LEU A 209 4.89 -5.41 -8.90
N GLU A 210 5.81 -6.15 -9.49
CA GLU A 210 5.99 -6.17 -10.94
C GLU A 210 4.75 -6.77 -11.64
N ASP A 211 4.65 -6.55 -12.95
CA ASP A 211 3.52 -7.02 -13.75
C ASP A 211 3.66 -8.52 -14.13
N ARG A 212 3.91 -9.38 -13.15
CA ARG A 212 4.03 -10.84 -13.30
C ARG A 212 3.51 -11.53 -12.06
N ILE A 213 2.19 -11.67 -11.98
CA ILE A 213 1.52 -12.11 -10.77
C ILE A 213 1.08 -13.57 -10.87
N ILE A 214 1.33 -14.33 -9.81
CA ILE A 214 0.90 -15.72 -9.67
C ILE A 214 -0.10 -15.82 -8.53
N LEU A 215 -1.32 -16.21 -8.85
CA LEU A 215 -2.40 -16.44 -7.89
C LEU A 215 -2.52 -17.94 -7.60
N VAL A 216 -2.56 -18.28 -6.33
CA VAL A 216 -2.85 -19.63 -5.83
C VAL A 216 -3.93 -19.58 -4.76
N GLU A 217 -4.54 -20.72 -4.43
CA GLU A 217 -5.68 -20.76 -3.53
C GLU A 217 -5.31 -20.40 -2.09
N GLY A 218 -4.19 -20.90 -1.58
CA GLY A 218 -3.84 -20.74 -0.18
C GLY A 218 -2.36 -20.62 0.14
N GLN A 219 -2.10 -20.38 1.41
CA GLN A 219 -0.75 -20.23 1.96
C GLN A 219 0.11 -21.48 1.74
N GLU A 220 -0.49 -22.64 1.85
CA GLU A 220 0.20 -23.91 1.70
C GLU A 220 0.77 -24.06 0.30
N ASP A 221 0.02 -23.62 -0.71
CA ASP A 221 0.42 -23.68 -2.12
C ASP A 221 1.68 -22.83 -2.35
N VAL A 222 1.71 -21.60 -1.84
CA VAL A 222 2.88 -20.72 -1.95
C VAL A 222 4.13 -21.36 -1.38
N VAL A 223 4.00 -21.94 -0.17
CA VAL A 223 5.14 -22.57 0.52
C VAL A 223 5.63 -23.80 -0.24
N ILE A 224 4.70 -24.63 -0.71
CA ILE A 224 5.04 -25.87 -1.41
C ILE A 224 5.61 -25.57 -2.80
N PHE A 225 5.05 -24.63 -3.57
CA PHE A 225 5.63 -24.25 -4.85
C PHE A 225 7.06 -23.75 -4.71
N LYS A 226 7.35 -22.87 -3.73
CA LYS A 226 8.71 -22.40 -3.42
C LYS A 226 9.68 -23.54 -3.03
N LYS A 227 9.15 -24.60 -2.42
CA LYS A 227 9.93 -25.79 -2.10
C LYS A 227 10.20 -26.62 -3.35
N ILE A 228 9.20 -26.80 -4.21
CA ILE A 228 9.32 -27.54 -5.48
C ILE A 228 10.31 -26.85 -6.42
N GLU A 229 10.31 -25.51 -6.51
CA GLU A 229 11.31 -24.76 -7.26
C GLU A 229 12.75 -25.18 -6.89
N LYS A 230 13.01 -25.25 -5.57
CA LYS A 230 14.31 -25.69 -5.05
C LYS A 230 14.62 -27.16 -5.35
N GLU A 231 13.62 -28.06 -5.25
CA GLU A 231 13.78 -29.48 -5.50
C GLU A 231 14.02 -29.81 -7.00
N LEU A 232 13.47 -29.00 -7.89
CA LEU A 232 13.61 -29.16 -9.34
C LEU A 232 14.75 -28.34 -9.93
N ASP A 233 15.40 -27.49 -9.12
CA ASP A 233 16.36 -26.47 -9.58
C ASP A 233 15.79 -25.61 -10.73
N LEU A 234 14.58 -25.11 -10.51
CA LEU A 234 13.83 -24.25 -11.42
C LEU A 234 13.37 -23.00 -10.69
N SER A 235 13.09 -21.94 -11.44
CA SER A 235 12.45 -20.73 -10.92
C SER A 235 11.24 -20.36 -11.75
N ILE A 236 10.22 -19.85 -11.11
CA ILE A 236 9.09 -19.19 -11.77
C ILE A 236 9.39 -17.70 -11.85
N ASN A 237 9.27 -17.11 -13.05
CA ASN A 237 9.57 -15.69 -13.32
C ASN A 237 8.37 -14.80 -12.96
N GLY A 238 7.90 -14.86 -11.72
CA GLY A 238 6.78 -14.07 -11.24
C GLY A 238 6.68 -14.09 -9.73
N ASP A 239 5.87 -13.19 -9.18
CA ASP A 239 5.64 -13.07 -7.75
C ASP A 239 4.35 -13.75 -7.35
N PHE A 240 4.45 -14.66 -6.38
CA PHE A 240 3.26 -15.21 -5.74
C PHE A 240 2.55 -14.12 -4.96
N PHE A 241 1.26 -13.94 -5.20
CA PHE A 241 0.45 -12.99 -4.49
C PHE A 241 0.28 -13.39 -3.03
N GLY A 242 0.97 -12.69 -2.15
CA GLY A 242 0.91 -12.85 -0.71
C GLY A 242 1.01 -14.31 -0.25
N TRP A 243 0.06 -14.72 0.57
CA TRP A 243 -0.11 -16.09 1.06
C TRP A 243 -1.28 -16.82 0.38
N GLY A 244 -1.49 -16.54 -0.91
CA GLY A 244 -2.65 -17.04 -1.66
C GLY A 244 -3.91 -16.17 -1.46
N VAL A 245 -4.93 -16.44 -2.26
CA VAL A 245 -6.16 -15.62 -2.29
C VAL A 245 -7.18 -15.99 -1.19
N GLY A 246 -6.91 -17.01 -0.39
CA GLY A 246 -7.83 -17.49 0.65
C GLY A 246 -8.98 -18.35 0.14
N GLY A 247 -8.70 -19.14 -0.88
CA GLY A 247 -9.58 -20.14 -1.51
C GLY A 247 -10.13 -19.73 -2.87
N ALA A 248 -10.45 -20.72 -3.70
CA ALA A 248 -10.95 -20.54 -5.06
C ALA A 248 -12.11 -19.53 -5.21
N PRO A 249 -13.09 -19.43 -4.30
CA PRO A 249 -14.19 -18.47 -4.41
C PRO A 249 -13.73 -16.99 -4.42
N LYS A 250 -12.56 -16.69 -3.83
CA LYS A 250 -12.01 -15.33 -3.76
C LYS A 250 -11.14 -14.99 -4.98
N MET A 251 -10.72 -15.98 -5.75
CA MET A 251 -9.88 -15.82 -6.96
C MET A 251 -10.46 -14.76 -7.90
N ARG A 252 -11.78 -14.80 -8.13
CA ARG A 252 -12.49 -13.87 -9.02
C ARG A 252 -12.32 -12.40 -8.59
N ALA A 253 -12.36 -12.11 -7.28
CA ALA A 253 -12.20 -10.74 -6.79
C ALA A 253 -10.79 -10.22 -7.05
N PHE A 254 -9.76 -11.05 -6.85
CA PHE A 254 -8.37 -10.66 -7.12
C PHE A 254 -8.09 -10.52 -8.62
N LEU A 255 -8.63 -11.40 -9.45
CA LEU A 255 -8.52 -11.25 -10.91
C LEU A 255 -9.18 -9.96 -11.40
N ALA A 256 -10.36 -9.60 -10.87
CA ALA A 256 -11.01 -8.32 -11.18
C ALA A 256 -10.15 -7.13 -10.72
N LEU A 257 -9.54 -7.22 -9.54
CA LEU A 257 -8.62 -6.20 -9.02
C LEU A 257 -7.44 -6.00 -9.97
N PHE A 258 -6.75 -7.07 -10.34
CA PHE A 258 -5.58 -6.98 -11.24
C PHE A 258 -5.96 -6.44 -12.62
N ARG A 259 -7.09 -6.86 -13.18
CA ARG A 259 -7.60 -6.32 -14.44
C ARG A 259 -7.88 -4.83 -14.34
N ASP A 260 -8.60 -4.38 -13.31
CA ASP A 260 -8.95 -2.98 -13.11
C ASP A 260 -7.70 -2.12 -12.88
N MET A 261 -6.66 -2.69 -12.24
CA MET A 261 -5.38 -2.01 -12.01
C MET A 261 -4.40 -2.12 -13.18
N GLY A 262 -4.80 -2.74 -14.30
CA GLY A 262 -4.02 -2.80 -15.54
C GLY A 262 -2.83 -3.73 -15.51
N TYR A 263 -2.86 -4.80 -14.69
CA TYR A 263 -1.88 -5.89 -14.77
C TYR A 263 -2.17 -6.76 -15.99
N ARG A 264 -1.14 -7.14 -16.73
CA ARG A 264 -1.27 -7.92 -17.98
C ARG A 264 -0.89 -9.38 -17.81
N HIS A 265 0.18 -9.65 -17.08
CA HIS A 265 0.73 -10.98 -16.92
C HIS A 265 0.29 -11.60 -15.59
N VAL A 266 -0.93 -12.13 -15.57
CA VAL A 266 -1.50 -12.79 -14.40
C VAL A 266 -1.75 -14.26 -14.68
N VAL A 267 -1.21 -15.11 -13.84
CA VAL A 267 -1.39 -16.56 -13.86
C VAL A 267 -2.15 -17.00 -12.64
N SER A 268 -3.14 -17.87 -12.80
CA SER A 268 -3.85 -18.51 -11.70
C SER A 268 -3.66 -20.00 -11.73
N ILE A 269 -3.30 -20.60 -10.60
CA ILE A 269 -3.14 -22.04 -10.44
C ILE A 269 -4.20 -22.52 -9.43
N LEU A 270 -5.04 -23.43 -9.86
CA LEU A 270 -6.11 -24.01 -9.04
C LEU A 270 -5.83 -25.48 -8.75
N ASP A 271 -6.40 -25.96 -7.65
CA ASP A 271 -6.41 -27.37 -7.32
C ASP A 271 -7.19 -28.18 -8.36
N GLY A 272 -6.84 -29.47 -8.54
CA GLY A 272 -7.47 -30.33 -9.54
C GLY A 272 -8.94 -30.63 -9.30
N ASP A 273 -9.42 -30.45 -8.05
CA ASP A 273 -10.85 -30.58 -7.73
C ASP A 273 -11.67 -29.32 -8.08
N LYS A 274 -11.05 -28.28 -8.67
CA LYS A 274 -11.65 -26.98 -9.02
C LYS A 274 -11.81 -26.78 -10.55
N VAL A 275 -11.94 -27.84 -11.32
CA VAL A 275 -12.08 -27.77 -12.78
C VAL A 275 -13.24 -26.89 -13.23
N ASP A 276 -14.38 -26.94 -12.54
CA ASP A 276 -15.55 -26.12 -12.87
C ASP A 276 -15.23 -24.61 -12.72
N VAL A 277 -14.57 -24.24 -11.60
CA VAL A 277 -14.12 -22.85 -11.36
C VAL A 277 -13.10 -22.41 -12.39
N PHE A 278 -12.17 -23.28 -12.74
CA PHE A 278 -11.17 -23.02 -13.79
C PHE A 278 -11.83 -22.70 -15.14
N GLU A 279 -12.82 -23.52 -15.58
CA GLU A 279 -13.51 -23.29 -16.86
C GLU A 279 -14.35 -21.98 -16.84
N GLU A 280 -14.94 -21.65 -15.70
CA GLU A 280 -15.65 -20.38 -15.52
C GLU A 280 -14.71 -19.19 -15.62
N LEU A 281 -13.61 -19.19 -14.89
CA LEU A 281 -12.63 -18.09 -14.90
C LEU A 281 -11.99 -17.92 -16.28
N LYS A 282 -11.60 -19.00 -16.92
CA LYS A 282 -11.05 -18.98 -18.28
C LYS A 282 -12.01 -18.33 -19.29
N ARG A 283 -13.30 -18.55 -19.13
CA ARG A 283 -14.34 -17.96 -19.97
C ARG A 283 -14.56 -16.49 -19.67
N GLU A 284 -14.64 -16.15 -18.36
CA GLU A 284 -14.87 -14.78 -17.87
C GLU A 284 -13.72 -13.83 -18.25
N TYR A 285 -12.48 -14.32 -18.26
CA TYR A 285 -11.28 -13.53 -18.55
C TYR A 285 -10.69 -13.83 -19.95
N SER A 286 -11.49 -14.35 -20.88
CA SER A 286 -11.05 -14.70 -22.25
C SER A 286 -10.51 -13.51 -23.06
N GLU A 287 -10.96 -12.28 -22.74
CA GLU A 287 -10.52 -11.05 -23.40
C GLU A 287 -9.23 -10.46 -22.78
N THR A 288 -8.64 -11.15 -21.80
CA THR A 288 -7.38 -10.77 -21.15
C THR A 288 -6.25 -11.69 -21.55
N ASP A 289 -5.01 -11.28 -21.30
CA ASP A 289 -3.83 -12.14 -21.47
C ASP A 289 -3.62 -13.13 -20.30
N TYR A 290 -4.58 -13.19 -19.37
CA TYR A 290 -4.50 -14.04 -18.20
C TYR A 290 -4.50 -15.52 -18.54
N LYS A 291 -3.68 -16.29 -17.83
CA LYS A 291 -3.56 -17.73 -18.01
C LYS A 291 -3.98 -18.48 -16.76
N PHE A 292 -4.65 -19.60 -16.98
CA PHE A 292 -5.21 -20.43 -15.92
C PHE A 292 -4.64 -21.83 -16.06
N PHE A 293 -4.23 -22.40 -14.93
CA PHE A 293 -3.70 -23.74 -14.81
C PHE A 293 -4.42 -24.52 -13.72
N VAL A 294 -4.46 -25.82 -13.85
CA VAL A 294 -5.03 -26.74 -12.86
C VAL A 294 -3.97 -27.77 -12.51
N LEU A 295 -3.87 -28.09 -11.23
CA LEU A 295 -2.98 -29.16 -10.77
C LEU A 295 -3.48 -30.52 -11.26
N PRO A 296 -2.57 -31.48 -11.50
CA PRO A 296 -2.95 -32.83 -11.92
C PRO A 296 -3.58 -33.68 -10.82
N THR A 297 -3.73 -33.14 -9.61
CA THR A 297 -4.28 -33.81 -8.41
C THR A 297 -5.26 -32.90 -7.70
N ASP A 298 -6.11 -33.48 -6.84
CA ASP A 298 -7.16 -32.77 -6.11
C ASP A 298 -6.65 -31.65 -5.19
N ASP A 299 -5.37 -31.69 -4.84
CA ASP A 299 -4.73 -30.72 -3.93
C ASP A 299 -3.21 -30.66 -4.21
N ILE A 300 -2.52 -29.68 -3.70
CA ILE A 300 -1.05 -29.60 -3.82
C ILE A 300 -0.36 -30.64 -2.93
N ARG A 301 -0.99 -31.05 -1.83
CA ARG A 301 -0.44 -31.98 -0.83
C ARG A 301 -1.42 -33.08 -0.47
N ASP A 302 -0.92 -34.28 -0.20
CA ASP A 302 -1.72 -35.37 0.38
C ASP A 302 -2.35 -34.93 1.70
N LYS A 303 -3.67 -35.06 1.81
CA LYS A 303 -4.44 -34.79 3.03
C LYS A 303 -5.14 -36.05 3.49
N LYS A 304 -4.79 -36.56 4.69
CA LYS A 304 -5.48 -37.69 5.33
C LYS A 304 -6.78 -37.25 5.99
N GLU A 305 -7.74 -38.13 5.93
CA GLU A 305 -9.01 -37.99 6.59
C GLU A 305 -8.86 -37.76 8.10
N ARG A 306 -9.16 -36.53 8.57
CA ARG A 306 -9.44 -36.29 10.01
C ARG A 306 -10.86 -35.80 10.26
N THR A 307 -11.50 -35.18 9.24
CA THR A 307 -12.88 -34.64 9.29
C THR A 307 -13.48 -34.41 7.89
N ILE A 308 -12.75 -34.56 6.82
CA ILE A 308 -13.13 -34.31 5.42
C ILE A 308 -12.50 -35.44 4.57
N GLN A 309 -13.03 -35.69 3.38
CA GLN A 309 -12.52 -36.72 2.46
C GLN A 309 -11.00 -36.57 2.23
N SER A 310 -10.29 -37.70 2.13
CA SER A 310 -8.88 -37.73 1.80
C SER A 310 -8.68 -37.15 0.41
N LYS A 311 -7.68 -36.26 0.25
CA LYS A 311 -7.28 -35.69 -1.04
C LYS A 311 -5.90 -36.17 -1.44
N SER A 312 -5.74 -36.49 -2.72
CA SER A 312 -4.44 -36.82 -3.28
C SER A 312 -3.75 -35.55 -3.77
N GLY A 313 -2.45 -35.41 -3.45
CA GLY A 313 -1.63 -34.26 -3.80
C GLY A 313 -0.46 -34.63 -4.72
N ILE A 314 0.12 -33.64 -5.38
CA ILE A 314 1.40 -33.79 -6.12
C ILE A 314 2.57 -34.01 -5.15
N THR A 315 2.40 -33.59 -3.88
CA THR A 315 3.39 -33.82 -2.83
C THR A 315 2.84 -34.76 -1.75
N SER A 316 3.76 -35.37 -1.02
CA SER A 316 3.45 -36.14 0.19
C SER A 316 2.92 -35.24 1.30
N GLU A 317 2.39 -35.80 2.40
CA GLU A 317 1.99 -35.06 3.59
C GLU A 317 3.08 -34.13 4.16
N LYS A 318 4.35 -34.46 3.92
CA LYS A 318 5.52 -33.66 4.32
C LYS A 318 5.89 -32.59 3.29
N GLY A 319 5.12 -32.45 2.21
CA GLY A 319 5.38 -31.48 1.12
C GLY A 319 6.60 -31.84 0.26
N ASN A 320 6.98 -33.11 0.12
CA ASN A 320 8.02 -33.56 -0.81
C ASN A 320 7.36 -33.96 -2.12
N LEU A 321 7.87 -33.45 -3.24
CA LEU A 321 7.35 -33.74 -4.58
C LEU A 321 7.46 -35.24 -4.88
N LYS A 322 6.37 -35.86 -5.30
CA LYS A 322 6.34 -37.28 -5.69
C LYS A 322 7.02 -37.47 -7.05
N SER A 323 7.70 -38.58 -7.21
CA SER A 323 8.49 -38.87 -8.41
C SER A 323 7.67 -38.84 -9.70
N GLU A 324 6.43 -39.33 -9.66
CA GLU A 324 5.50 -39.37 -10.80
C GLU A 324 5.08 -37.98 -11.28
N TYR A 325 5.13 -36.96 -10.42
CA TYR A 325 4.75 -35.58 -10.79
C TYR A 325 5.93 -34.67 -11.13
N ARG A 326 7.19 -35.16 -11.07
CA ARG A 326 8.36 -34.32 -11.37
C ARG A 326 8.32 -33.74 -12.79
N GLU A 327 8.08 -34.55 -13.78
CA GLU A 327 7.99 -34.10 -15.18
C GLU A 327 6.72 -33.29 -15.47
N PRO A 328 5.51 -33.69 -15.04
CA PRO A 328 4.33 -32.84 -15.16
C PRO A 328 4.47 -31.46 -14.54
N ILE A 329 5.06 -31.34 -13.36
CA ILE A 329 5.26 -30.04 -12.68
C ILE A 329 6.37 -29.23 -13.37
N ARG A 330 7.43 -29.88 -13.88
CA ARG A 330 8.45 -29.19 -14.69
C ARG A 330 7.84 -28.56 -15.95
N ALA A 331 6.96 -29.29 -16.64
CA ALA A 331 6.21 -28.78 -17.79
C ALA A 331 5.30 -27.60 -17.38
N LEU A 332 4.55 -27.74 -16.30
CA LEU A 332 3.70 -26.67 -15.76
C LEU A 332 4.51 -25.39 -15.46
N PHE A 333 5.68 -25.50 -14.86
CA PHE A 333 6.53 -24.32 -14.56
C PHE A 333 7.04 -23.64 -15.85
N ASN A 334 7.36 -24.43 -16.88
CA ASN A 334 7.73 -23.87 -18.17
C ASN A 334 6.55 -23.13 -18.82
N ASP A 335 5.35 -23.71 -18.79
CA ASP A 335 4.15 -23.09 -19.33
C ASP A 335 3.78 -21.80 -18.59
N ILE A 336 3.96 -21.78 -17.25
CA ILE A 336 3.78 -20.58 -16.42
C ILE A 336 4.80 -19.50 -16.81
N ASN A 337 6.07 -19.86 -16.95
CA ASN A 337 7.13 -18.93 -17.36
C ASN A 337 6.89 -18.36 -18.76
N ASP A 338 6.36 -19.16 -19.67
CA ASP A 338 5.99 -18.70 -21.01
C ASP A 338 4.78 -17.76 -20.98
N ALA A 339 3.83 -18.02 -20.09
CA ALA A 339 2.66 -17.17 -19.88
C ALA A 339 2.99 -15.81 -19.20
N LEU A 340 4.12 -15.73 -18.51
CA LEU A 340 4.58 -14.52 -17.81
C LEU A 340 5.62 -13.70 -18.61
N LYS A 341 5.91 -14.08 -19.86
CA LYS A 341 6.77 -13.29 -20.77
C LYS A 341 6.02 -12.12 -21.36
#